data_178b6751006258c2972bda21fdd60eaa
#
_entry.id   178b6751006258c2972bda21fdd60eaa
#
_cell.length_a   1.000
_cell.length_b   1.000
_cell.length_c   1.000
_cell.angle_alpha   90.00
_cell.angle_beta   90.00
_cell.angle_gamma   90.00
#
_symmetry.space_group_name_H-M   'P 1'
#
loop_
_entity.id
_entity.type
_entity.pdbx_description
1 polymer ?
#
loop_
_entity_poly.entity_id
_entity_poly.type
_entity_poly.pdbx_seq_one_letter_code
_entity_poly.pdbx_strand_id
1 'polypeptide(L)'
;MRSAYDLVVVGGGLSGGLPAATYLQKSGLDVLVLEANSELASFCCSHETWPQTLDSPHVGVSFAGNSPVIEDLALEEYGFRFRASPVILATTFRDGTNCLICQDPERTAENFSRHSEHDGERMLGIQERVHETMVEFNELCSFTPHPDPSKLDRIFEICAYAMGFSVAEMSEMTGPELCERTFESDACRQILMTPVAFWEHGAPFARGQGAYGVTFALYYTTGIGVGGNEVQVDALTQCFLEHGGTVITNCTVDRIVVDGGRATGVVLGERSPQPGAEIGARVGVLSNAGVPETLRLVGEDTISAADTRLGAKMRHWKMGLRGSHVTSWLLDRRLSWGSSEFDPLIDEAILVYRAFDSWEGTKRYMVDMLGNDTWKASGQLIEFTYYAPADPTSVSPEGHTILRAEECFPYPLHGLGGPEAWDGPLRHELLRARNEMMAQLVPGWDEIVLDQYEWTPLDNWRLNRAARFGQVVGGDFSEDQWLLDRMPYRMPLGGLYMSNGVWPVGLSWMAAGYNAAQVIAADAGVRDQPWWHARPCEWYLGNLDRLLAPIELRR
;
A
#
# COMPACT_ATOMS: atom_id res chain seq x y z
N MET A 1 -3.71 11.62 31.86
CA MET A 1 -4.45 11.74 30.61
C MET A 1 -5.49 12.83 30.79
N ARG A 2 -5.68 13.72 29.78
CA ARG A 2 -6.75 14.73 29.83
C ARG A 2 -8.09 14.05 29.55
N SER A 3 -9.18 14.61 30.05
CA SER A 3 -10.53 14.04 29.88
C SER A 3 -11.19 14.37 28.55
N ALA A 4 -10.64 15.31 27.75
CA ALA A 4 -11.17 15.70 26.46
C ALA A 4 -10.12 16.33 25.55
N TYR A 5 -10.30 16.13 24.25
CA TYR A 5 -9.51 16.69 23.14
C TYR A 5 -10.46 17.28 22.08
N ASP A 6 -9.92 17.93 21.05
CA ASP A 6 -10.73 18.31 19.90
C ASP A 6 -11.05 17.08 19.06
N LEU A 7 -10.05 16.28 18.75
CA LEU A 7 -10.20 15.05 17.99
C LEU A 7 -9.54 13.87 18.72
N VAL A 8 -10.24 12.73 18.71
CA VAL A 8 -9.65 11.45 19.12
C VAL A 8 -9.51 10.57 17.88
N VAL A 9 -8.29 10.08 17.63
CA VAL A 9 -7.96 9.17 16.53
C VAL A 9 -7.78 7.77 17.10
N VAL A 10 -8.56 6.82 16.59
CA VAL A 10 -8.49 5.40 16.97
C VAL A 10 -7.69 4.63 15.93
N GLY A 11 -6.44 4.29 16.29
CA GLY A 11 -5.46 3.63 15.43
C GLY A 11 -4.53 4.64 14.73
N GLY A 12 -3.23 4.53 15.01
CA GLY A 12 -2.16 5.39 14.50
C GLY A 12 -1.48 4.85 13.24
N GLY A 13 -2.26 4.25 12.30
CA GLY A 13 -1.71 3.67 11.07
C GLY A 13 -1.17 4.73 10.08
N LEU A 14 -0.10 4.38 9.35
CA LEU A 14 0.56 5.27 8.36
C LEU A 14 -0.37 5.66 7.20
N SER A 15 -1.28 4.79 6.78
CA SER A 15 -2.20 5.11 5.68
C SER A 15 -3.19 6.22 6.02
N GLY A 16 -3.63 6.30 7.29
CA GLY A 16 -4.78 7.10 7.66
C GLY A 16 -4.65 7.87 8.97
N GLY A 17 -4.53 7.17 10.10
CA GLY A 17 -4.64 7.77 11.42
C GLY A 17 -3.57 8.81 11.73
N LEU A 18 -2.31 8.43 11.58
CA LEU A 18 -1.16 9.28 11.94
C LEU A 18 -1.02 10.50 11.01
N PRO A 19 -1.07 10.38 9.67
CA PRO A 19 -1.03 11.56 8.81
C PRO A 19 -2.18 12.53 9.10
N ALA A 20 -3.42 12.03 9.26
CA ALA A 20 -4.56 12.87 9.58
C ALA A 20 -4.36 13.61 10.91
N ALA A 21 -3.90 12.91 11.95
CA ALA A 21 -3.61 13.50 13.25
C ALA A 21 -2.57 14.63 13.15
N THR A 22 -1.49 14.40 12.37
CA THR A 22 -0.41 15.38 12.21
C THR A 22 -0.88 16.65 11.51
N TYR A 23 -1.62 16.52 10.40
CA TYR A 23 -2.21 17.68 9.73
C TYR A 23 -3.12 18.49 10.64
N LEU A 24 -4.03 17.80 11.35
CA LEU A 24 -5.03 18.46 12.19
C LEU A 24 -4.40 19.10 13.43
N GLN A 25 -3.39 18.45 14.01
CA GLN A 25 -2.65 19.04 15.13
C GLN A 25 -1.89 20.30 14.69
N LYS A 26 -1.17 20.24 13.56
CA LYS A 26 -0.46 21.39 12.97
C LYS A 26 -1.42 22.51 12.56
N SER A 27 -2.67 22.19 12.26
CA SER A 27 -3.76 23.16 11.97
C SER A 27 -4.37 23.80 13.23
N GLY A 28 -3.92 23.42 14.42
CA GLY A 28 -4.33 24.02 15.70
C GLY A 28 -5.43 23.28 16.46
N LEU A 29 -5.84 22.07 16.01
CA LEU A 29 -6.69 21.20 16.83
C LEU A 29 -5.86 20.48 17.89
N ASP A 30 -6.47 20.20 19.04
CA ASP A 30 -5.90 19.40 20.10
C ASP A 30 -6.22 17.91 19.85
N VAL A 31 -5.23 17.12 19.36
CA VAL A 31 -5.45 15.76 18.88
C VAL A 31 -4.83 14.71 19.77
N LEU A 32 -5.60 13.66 20.08
CA LEU A 32 -5.14 12.44 20.75
C LEU A 32 -5.14 11.26 19.77
N VAL A 33 -4.02 10.56 19.66
CA VAL A 33 -3.92 9.27 18.97
C VAL A 33 -3.89 8.14 20.00
N LEU A 34 -4.80 7.18 19.85
CA LEU A 34 -4.86 5.94 20.64
C LEU A 34 -4.46 4.76 19.77
N GLU A 35 -3.40 4.04 20.16
CA GLU A 35 -2.89 2.88 19.44
C GLU A 35 -2.90 1.64 20.33
N ALA A 36 -3.44 0.55 19.82
CA ALA A 36 -3.58 -0.70 20.56
C ALA A 36 -2.25 -1.45 20.73
N ASN A 37 -1.30 -1.25 19.80
CA ASN A 37 0.03 -1.85 19.84
C ASN A 37 1.03 -0.95 20.60
N SER A 38 2.23 -1.46 20.82
CA SER A 38 3.33 -0.70 21.45
C SER A 38 3.87 0.41 20.56
N GLU A 39 3.68 0.29 19.25
CA GLU A 39 4.23 1.15 18.21
C GLU A 39 3.13 1.62 17.27
N LEU A 40 3.26 2.85 16.75
CA LEU A 40 2.40 3.36 15.71
C LEU A 40 2.67 2.62 14.39
N ALA A 41 1.64 2.53 13.55
CA ALA A 41 1.78 1.97 12.20
C ALA A 41 2.50 0.61 12.15
N SER A 42 2.14 -0.33 12.99
CA SER A 42 2.81 -1.63 13.21
C SER A 42 3.17 -2.41 11.93
N PHE A 43 2.49 -2.18 10.80
CA PHE A 43 2.88 -2.77 9.51
C PHE A 43 4.04 -2.07 8.81
N CYS A 44 4.45 -0.90 9.28
CA CYS A 44 5.57 -0.15 8.72
C CYS A 44 6.80 -0.17 9.63
N CYS A 45 6.73 -0.87 10.76
CA CYS A 45 7.87 -1.05 11.65
C CYS A 45 8.97 -1.86 10.97
N SER A 46 10.21 -1.43 11.23
CA SER A 46 11.40 -2.15 10.82
C SER A 46 11.96 -2.91 12.02
N HIS A 47 12.37 -4.16 11.80
CA HIS A 47 12.85 -5.04 12.86
C HIS A 47 14.31 -5.41 12.59
N GLU A 48 15.14 -5.39 13.63
CA GLU A 48 16.47 -6.00 13.60
C GLU A 48 16.31 -7.53 13.78
N THR A 49 15.84 -8.20 12.73
CA THR A 49 15.65 -9.66 12.74
C THR A 49 16.99 -10.40 12.81
N TRP A 50 18.00 -9.87 12.14
CA TRP A 50 19.39 -10.33 12.22
C TRP A 50 20.28 -9.17 12.64
N PRO A 51 21.42 -9.45 13.34
CA PRO A 51 22.29 -8.41 13.81
C PRO A 51 22.69 -7.40 12.73
N GLN A 52 22.47 -6.13 13.00
CA GLN A 52 22.83 -4.99 12.15
C GLN A 52 22.15 -4.98 10.76
N THR A 53 21.01 -5.63 10.64
CA THR A 53 20.15 -5.60 9.46
C THR A 53 18.75 -5.18 9.85
N LEU A 54 18.12 -4.34 9.03
CA LEU A 54 16.72 -3.92 9.23
C LEU A 54 15.85 -4.57 8.16
N ASP A 55 14.80 -5.23 8.60
CA ASP A 55 13.77 -5.80 7.75
C ASP A 55 12.41 -5.16 8.03
N SER A 56 11.65 -4.89 6.97
CA SER A 56 10.27 -4.39 7.04
C SER A 56 9.34 -5.46 6.48
N PRO A 57 8.84 -6.40 7.32
CA PRO A 57 8.17 -7.59 6.84
C PRO A 57 6.82 -7.31 6.16
N HIS A 58 6.18 -6.16 6.39
CA HIS A 58 4.82 -5.93 5.95
C HIS A 58 4.66 -4.89 4.85
N VAL A 59 5.59 -3.93 4.72
CA VAL A 59 5.58 -2.89 3.69
C VAL A 59 6.93 -2.86 3.01
N GLY A 60 6.98 -3.46 1.83
CA GLY A 60 8.20 -3.60 1.07
C GLY A 60 8.66 -2.27 0.45
N VAL A 61 7.78 -1.58 -0.27
CA VAL A 61 8.11 -0.34 -0.98
C VAL A 61 7.33 0.84 -0.43
N SER A 62 7.82 2.04 -0.70
CA SER A 62 7.14 3.29 -0.37
C SER A 62 6.68 4.00 -1.65
N PHE A 63 5.42 4.36 -1.67
CA PHE A 63 4.83 5.25 -2.68
C PHE A 63 4.72 6.70 -2.17
N ALA A 64 5.50 7.04 -1.17
CA ALA A 64 5.47 8.37 -0.56
C ALA A 64 5.79 9.49 -1.56
N GLY A 65 6.51 9.18 -2.65
CA GLY A 65 6.75 10.13 -3.75
C GLY A 65 5.48 10.70 -4.39
N ASN A 66 4.36 9.97 -4.35
CA ASN A 66 3.07 10.49 -4.82
C ASN A 66 2.46 11.53 -3.86
N SER A 67 2.89 11.56 -2.60
CA SER A 67 2.18 12.24 -1.53
C SER A 67 2.60 13.71 -1.36
N PRO A 68 1.67 14.66 -1.25
CA PRO A 68 1.97 16.03 -0.87
C PRO A 68 2.40 16.17 0.61
N VAL A 69 2.22 15.12 1.41
CA VAL A 69 2.45 15.12 2.87
C VAL A 69 3.91 15.42 3.21
N ILE A 70 4.86 14.97 2.36
CA ILE A 70 6.29 15.19 2.60
C ILE A 70 6.60 16.69 2.64
N GLU A 71 6.08 17.44 1.66
CA GLU A 71 6.32 18.87 1.52
C GLU A 71 5.49 19.69 2.52
N ASP A 72 4.18 19.46 2.60
CA ASP A 72 3.28 20.17 3.50
C ASP A 72 3.72 20.07 4.98
N LEU A 73 4.18 18.92 5.42
CA LEU A 73 4.62 18.68 6.80
C LEU A 73 6.12 18.85 6.99
N ALA A 74 6.86 19.18 5.91
CA ALA A 74 8.33 19.32 5.91
C ALA A 74 9.03 18.09 6.52
N LEU A 75 8.62 16.88 6.14
CA LEU A 75 9.07 15.64 6.79
C LEU A 75 10.59 15.42 6.69
N GLU A 76 11.26 16.02 5.69
CA GLU A 76 12.72 15.97 5.58
C GLU A 76 13.42 16.67 6.76
N GLU A 77 12.80 17.68 7.39
CA GLU A 77 13.31 18.34 8.59
C GLU A 77 13.26 17.42 9.81
N TYR A 78 12.33 16.45 9.81
CA TYR A 78 12.18 15.41 10.84
C TYR A 78 12.94 14.12 10.52
N GLY A 79 13.88 14.17 9.58
CA GLY A 79 14.77 13.05 9.28
C GLY A 79 14.28 12.11 8.19
N PHE A 80 13.09 12.30 7.64
CA PHE A 80 12.64 11.50 6.50
C PHE A 80 13.58 11.70 5.31
N ARG A 81 14.08 10.60 4.76
CA ARG A 81 14.89 10.57 3.55
C ARG A 81 14.27 9.54 2.62
N PHE A 82 13.82 10.01 1.46
CA PHE A 82 13.26 9.14 0.44
C PHE A 82 14.27 8.90 -0.67
N ARG A 83 14.31 7.67 -1.15
CA ARG A 83 15.12 7.25 -2.29
C ARG A 83 14.22 6.68 -3.37
N ALA A 84 14.29 7.23 -4.58
CA ALA A 84 13.65 6.67 -5.74
C ALA A 84 14.47 5.52 -6.33
N SER A 85 13.80 4.58 -6.98
CA SER A 85 14.45 3.54 -7.78
C SER A 85 14.58 4.01 -9.23
N PRO A 86 15.70 3.75 -9.92
CA PRO A 86 15.82 3.98 -11.37
C PRO A 86 14.86 3.08 -12.17
N VAL A 87 14.47 1.94 -11.59
CA VAL A 87 13.46 1.02 -12.12
C VAL A 87 12.21 1.12 -11.26
N ILE A 88 11.11 1.60 -11.83
CA ILE A 88 9.83 1.75 -11.15
C ILE A 88 9.24 0.38 -10.84
N LEU A 89 9.33 -0.53 -11.83
CA LEU A 89 8.78 -1.87 -11.77
C LEU A 89 9.60 -2.80 -12.65
N ALA A 90 9.93 -3.97 -12.13
CA ALA A 90 10.61 -5.03 -12.87
C ALA A 90 9.82 -6.33 -12.81
N THR A 91 9.95 -7.14 -13.86
CA THR A 91 9.47 -8.51 -13.88
C THR A 91 10.58 -9.43 -14.37
N THR A 92 10.85 -10.53 -13.65
CA THR A 92 11.84 -11.55 -14.03
C THR A 92 11.16 -12.84 -14.46
N PHE A 93 11.71 -13.52 -15.45
CA PHE A 93 11.18 -14.75 -16.04
C PHE A 93 12.18 -15.90 -15.92
N ARG A 94 11.67 -17.14 -15.95
CA ARG A 94 12.50 -18.35 -15.87
C ARG A 94 13.41 -18.58 -17.07
N ASP A 95 13.08 -18.01 -18.21
CA ASP A 95 13.89 -18.12 -19.43
C ASP A 95 15.12 -17.22 -19.43
N GLY A 96 15.34 -16.49 -18.32
CA GLY A 96 16.46 -15.57 -18.16
C GLY A 96 16.21 -14.19 -18.75
N THR A 97 15.00 -13.87 -19.18
CA THR A 97 14.63 -12.52 -19.62
C THR A 97 14.04 -11.69 -18.48
N ASN A 98 13.96 -10.39 -18.68
CA ASN A 98 13.26 -9.46 -17.79
C ASN A 98 12.52 -8.39 -18.58
N CYS A 99 11.52 -7.76 -17.94
CA CYS A 99 10.82 -6.61 -18.48
C CYS A 99 10.87 -5.49 -17.44
N LEU A 100 11.24 -4.27 -17.84
CA LEU A 100 11.54 -3.16 -16.93
C LEU A 100 10.74 -1.91 -17.32
N ILE A 101 10.07 -1.28 -16.34
CA ILE A 101 9.56 0.08 -16.44
C ILE A 101 10.51 0.97 -15.63
N CYS A 102 11.24 1.84 -16.32
CA CYS A 102 12.26 2.71 -15.75
C CYS A 102 11.73 4.12 -15.55
N GLN A 103 12.42 4.94 -14.73
CA GLN A 103 12.16 6.39 -14.66
C GLN A 103 12.40 7.09 -15.99
N ASP A 104 13.38 6.62 -16.73
CA ASP A 104 13.68 7.07 -18.08
C ASP A 104 12.82 6.29 -19.10
N PRO A 105 11.91 6.97 -19.84
CA PRO A 105 11.05 6.31 -20.83
C PRO A 105 11.83 5.65 -21.99
N GLU A 106 12.97 6.23 -22.39
CA GLU A 106 13.79 5.67 -23.47
C GLU A 106 14.39 4.32 -23.02
N ARG A 107 14.85 4.23 -21.78
CA ARG A 107 15.36 2.97 -21.20
C ARG A 107 14.26 1.90 -21.10
N THR A 108 13.04 2.30 -20.77
CA THR A 108 11.91 1.39 -20.81
C THR A 108 11.67 0.89 -22.22
N ALA A 109 11.61 1.79 -23.19
CA ALA A 109 11.39 1.44 -24.60
C ALA A 109 12.47 0.50 -25.14
N GLU A 110 13.74 0.74 -24.81
CA GLU A 110 14.86 -0.14 -25.17
C GLU A 110 14.67 -1.56 -24.60
N ASN A 111 14.28 -1.70 -23.34
CA ASN A 111 14.06 -3.02 -22.72
C ASN A 111 12.87 -3.74 -23.37
N PHE A 112 11.73 -3.04 -23.55
CA PHE A 112 10.54 -3.58 -24.20
C PHE A 112 10.82 -3.99 -25.65
N SER A 113 11.61 -3.21 -26.40
CA SER A 113 11.96 -3.51 -27.80
C SER A 113 12.76 -4.80 -27.96
N ARG A 114 13.44 -5.29 -26.91
CA ARG A 114 14.08 -6.62 -26.93
C ARG A 114 13.06 -7.77 -26.95
N HIS A 115 11.82 -7.50 -26.56
CA HIS A 115 10.71 -8.44 -26.67
C HIS A 115 9.90 -8.22 -27.95
N SER A 116 9.60 -6.94 -28.30
CA SER A 116 8.91 -6.51 -29.51
C SER A 116 9.19 -5.03 -29.78
N GLU A 117 9.64 -4.69 -30.99
CA GLU A 117 9.84 -3.28 -31.38
C GLU A 117 8.55 -2.46 -31.26
N HIS A 118 7.43 -3.04 -31.65
CA HIS A 118 6.10 -2.43 -31.49
C HIS A 118 5.80 -2.11 -30.02
N ASP A 119 6.11 -3.03 -29.10
CA ASP A 119 5.82 -2.85 -27.68
C ASP A 119 6.71 -1.76 -27.06
N GLY A 120 7.95 -1.63 -27.52
CA GLY A 120 8.84 -0.55 -27.12
C GLY A 120 8.31 0.83 -27.53
N GLU A 121 7.94 1.00 -28.80
CA GLU A 121 7.34 2.24 -29.30
C GLU A 121 6.02 2.57 -28.56
N ARG A 122 5.21 1.55 -28.33
CA ARG A 122 3.94 1.69 -27.63
C ARG A 122 4.09 2.14 -26.19
N MET A 123 5.05 1.54 -25.45
CA MET A 123 5.30 1.87 -24.05
C MET A 123 5.93 3.25 -23.88
N LEU A 124 6.82 3.68 -24.79
CA LEU A 124 7.36 5.03 -24.81
C LEU A 124 6.23 6.07 -24.82
N GLY A 125 5.31 5.96 -25.79
CA GLY A 125 4.20 6.90 -25.87
C GLY A 125 3.23 6.82 -24.68
N ILE A 126 3.07 5.66 -24.04
CA ILE A 126 2.28 5.52 -22.81
C ILE A 126 2.97 6.28 -21.66
N GLN A 127 4.27 6.04 -21.43
CA GLN A 127 5.00 6.68 -20.34
C GLN A 127 5.07 8.20 -20.47
N GLU A 128 5.26 8.73 -21.68
CA GLU A 128 5.23 10.18 -21.93
C GLU A 128 3.88 10.79 -21.50
N ARG A 129 2.76 10.17 -21.88
CA ARG A 129 1.42 10.64 -21.51
C ARG A 129 1.11 10.47 -20.01
N VAL A 130 1.61 9.39 -19.39
CA VAL A 130 1.53 9.22 -17.93
C VAL A 130 2.30 10.33 -17.21
N HIS A 131 3.53 10.64 -17.64
CA HIS A 131 4.34 11.72 -17.09
C HIS A 131 3.64 13.08 -17.19
N GLU A 132 3.07 13.38 -18.36
CA GLU A 132 2.32 14.62 -18.60
C GLU A 132 1.12 14.78 -17.65
N THR A 133 0.46 13.68 -17.31
CA THR A 133 -0.78 13.69 -16.53
C THR A 133 -0.63 13.26 -15.08
N MET A 134 0.58 12.93 -14.62
CA MET A 134 0.83 12.32 -13.31
C MET A 134 0.32 13.15 -12.14
N VAL A 135 0.57 14.46 -12.14
CA VAL A 135 0.12 15.37 -11.07
C VAL A 135 -1.40 15.45 -11.05
N GLU A 136 -2.03 15.72 -12.21
CA GLU A 136 -3.49 15.85 -12.31
C GLU A 136 -4.19 14.54 -11.91
N PHE A 137 -3.68 13.40 -12.40
CA PHE A 137 -4.25 12.11 -12.04
C PHE A 137 -4.22 11.86 -10.53
N ASN A 138 -3.06 12.04 -9.89
CA ASN A 138 -2.92 11.81 -8.46
C ASN A 138 -3.76 12.79 -7.63
N GLU A 139 -3.82 14.06 -8.05
CA GLU A 139 -4.66 15.07 -7.39
C GLU A 139 -6.13 14.64 -7.40
N LEU A 140 -6.65 14.23 -8.56
CA LEU A 140 -8.07 13.85 -8.72
C LEU A 140 -8.38 12.49 -8.11
N CYS A 141 -7.53 11.48 -8.39
CA CYS A 141 -7.79 10.09 -8.02
C CYS A 141 -7.45 9.79 -6.57
N SER A 142 -6.28 10.27 -6.10
CA SER A 142 -5.72 9.83 -4.82
C SER A 142 -5.85 10.87 -3.70
N PHE A 143 -5.76 12.15 -4.00
CA PHE A 143 -5.67 13.21 -2.98
C PHE A 143 -6.86 14.18 -2.98
N THR A 144 -7.99 13.77 -3.54
CA THR A 144 -9.29 14.44 -3.43
C THR A 144 -10.26 13.57 -2.66
N PRO A 145 -10.75 14.00 -1.49
CA PRO A 145 -11.81 13.26 -0.80
C PRO A 145 -13.13 13.40 -1.57
N HIS A 146 -13.75 12.28 -1.94
CA HIS A 146 -15.03 12.24 -2.64
C HIS A 146 -15.05 13.07 -3.94
N PRO A 147 -14.31 12.67 -4.99
CA PRO A 147 -14.40 13.33 -6.26
C PRO A 147 -15.85 13.32 -6.78
N ASP A 148 -16.31 14.47 -7.25
CA ASP A 148 -17.62 14.56 -7.88
C ASP A 148 -17.64 13.83 -9.26
N PRO A 149 -18.83 13.59 -9.88
CA PRO A 149 -18.91 12.86 -11.13
C PRO A 149 -18.03 13.44 -12.26
N SER A 150 -17.88 14.76 -12.33
CA SER A 150 -17.06 15.40 -13.36
C SER A 150 -15.57 15.12 -13.18
N LYS A 151 -15.11 14.98 -11.94
CA LYS A 151 -13.73 14.57 -11.62
C LYS A 151 -13.50 13.09 -11.94
N LEU A 152 -14.49 12.23 -11.71
CA LEU A 152 -14.42 10.83 -12.14
C LEU A 152 -14.31 10.70 -13.66
N ASP A 153 -15.14 11.43 -14.41
CA ASP A 153 -15.06 11.45 -15.87
C ASP A 153 -13.66 11.87 -16.32
N ARG A 154 -13.08 12.90 -15.66
CA ARG A 154 -11.73 13.36 -15.95
C ARG A 154 -10.65 12.33 -15.64
N ILE A 155 -10.76 11.57 -14.53
CA ILE A 155 -9.84 10.46 -14.21
C ILE A 155 -9.88 9.42 -15.34
N PHE A 156 -11.07 9.05 -15.81
CA PHE A 156 -11.22 8.08 -16.89
C PHE A 156 -10.70 8.61 -18.24
N GLU A 157 -10.88 9.89 -18.54
CA GLU A 157 -10.28 10.54 -19.71
C GLU A 157 -8.76 10.50 -19.67
N ILE A 158 -8.14 10.80 -18.52
CA ILE A 158 -6.69 10.75 -18.33
C ILE A 158 -6.17 9.32 -18.58
N CYS A 159 -6.82 8.31 -18.01
CA CYS A 159 -6.43 6.92 -18.21
C CYS A 159 -6.56 6.49 -19.69
N ALA A 160 -7.66 6.84 -20.32
CA ALA A 160 -7.90 6.53 -21.73
C ALA A 160 -6.85 7.21 -22.62
N TYR A 161 -6.54 8.49 -22.36
CA TYR A 161 -5.48 9.23 -23.04
C TYR A 161 -4.12 8.55 -22.84
N ALA A 162 -3.76 8.20 -21.62
CA ALA A 162 -2.48 7.55 -21.31
C ALA A 162 -2.30 6.25 -22.12
N MET A 163 -3.33 5.43 -22.18
CA MET A 163 -3.30 4.15 -22.92
C MET A 163 -3.54 4.30 -24.42
N GLY A 164 -3.96 5.48 -24.91
CA GLY A 164 -4.24 5.76 -26.32
C GLY A 164 -5.51 5.09 -26.82
N PHE A 165 -6.53 4.99 -25.96
CA PHE A 165 -7.88 4.52 -26.27
C PHE A 165 -8.90 5.62 -25.99
N SER A 166 -10.14 5.45 -26.44
CA SER A 166 -11.25 6.26 -25.98
C SER A 166 -11.79 5.77 -24.64
N VAL A 167 -12.47 6.64 -23.88
CA VAL A 167 -13.16 6.25 -22.64
C VAL A 167 -14.17 5.13 -22.88
N ALA A 168 -14.91 5.19 -24.02
CA ALA A 168 -15.88 4.16 -24.38
C ALA A 168 -15.22 2.78 -24.60
N GLU A 169 -14.06 2.74 -25.28
CA GLU A 169 -13.29 1.48 -25.45
C GLU A 169 -12.78 0.96 -24.10
N MET A 170 -12.19 1.83 -23.26
CA MET A 170 -11.68 1.44 -21.94
C MET A 170 -12.78 0.87 -21.04
N SER A 171 -13.98 1.45 -21.09
CA SER A 171 -15.12 1.01 -20.28
C SER A 171 -15.66 -0.37 -20.67
N GLU A 172 -15.41 -0.80 -21.90
CA GLU A 172 -15.82 -2.13 -22.41
C GLU A 172 -14.73 -3.19 -22.30
N MET A 173 -13.49 -2.83 -21.97
CA MET A 173 -12.37 -3.76 -21.82
C MET A 173 -12.22 -4.27 -20.40
N THR A 174 -11.80 -5.53 -20.28
CA THR A 174 -11.21 -6.09 -19.06
C THR A 174 -9.72 -5.72 -18.98
N GLY A 175 -9.07 -5.95 -17.85
CA GLY A 175 -7.62 -5.76 -17.70
C GLY A 175 -6.81 -6.59 -18.70
N PRO A 176 -7.06 -7.92 -18.81
CA PRO A 176 -6.41 -8.75 -19.84
C PRO A 176 -6.63 -8.26 -21.27
N GLU A 177 -7.86 -7.88 -21.65
CA GLU A 177 -8.16 -7.35 -22.99
C GLU A 177 -7.41 -6.04 -23.28
N LEU A 178 -7.23 -5.16 -22.26
CA LEU A 178 -6.40 -3.97 -22.41
C LEU A 178 -4.95 -4.34 -22.71
N CYS A 179 -4.36 -5.25 -21.93
CA CYS A 179 -2.98 -5.69 -22.14
C CYS A 179 -2.78 -6.34 -23.52
N GLU A 180 -3.73 -7.20 -23.94
CA GLU A 180 -3.69 -7.88 -25.26
C GLU A 180 -3.82 -6.90 -26.44
N ARG A 181 -4.61 -5.83 -26.29
CA ARG A 181 -4.75 -4.78 -27.32
C ARG A 181 -3.59 -3.80 -27.33
N THR A 182 -2.85 -3.70 -26.23
CA THR A 182 -1.74 -2.76 -26.08
C THR A 182 -0.42 -3.35 -26.55
N PHE A 183 -0.13 -4.64 -26.25
CA PHE A 183 1.15 -5.29 -26.46
C PHE A 183 1.02 -6.62 -27.20
N GLU A 184 2.09 -6.98 -27.95
CA GLU A 184 2.23 -8.24 -28.67
C GLU A 184 2.93 -9.31 -27.84
N SER A 185 3.93 -8.89 -27.01
CA SER A 185 4.75 -9.78 -26.21
C SER A 185 4.07 -10.17 -24.90
N ASP A 186 4.17 -11.43 -24.50
CA ASP A 186 3.69 -11.93 -23.21
C ASP A 186 4.40 -11.25 -22.04
N ALA A 187 5.69 -10.95 -22.16
CA ALA A 187 6.46 -10.27 -21.13
C ALA A 187 5.92 -8.85 -20.87
N CYS A 188 5.66 -8.09 -21.95
CA CYS A 188 5.14 -6.73 -21.87
C CYS A 188 3.68 -6.69 -21.37
N ARG A 189 2.85 -7.69 -21.71
CA ARG A 189 1.51 -7.85 -21.14
C ARG A 189 1.57 -8.11 -19.63
N GLN A 190 2.48 -8.97 -19.21
CA GLN A 190 2.58 -9.42 -17.83
C GLN A 190 3.05 -8.30 -16.89
N ILE A 191 4.03 -7.48 -17.27
CA ILE A 191 4.51 -6.42 -16.38
C ILE A 191 3.42 -5.41 -16.03
N LEU A 192 2.48 -5.12 -16.92
CA LEU A 192 1.33 -4.26 -16.60
C LEU A 192 0.27 -4.97 -15.74
N MET A 193 0.04 -6.26 -16.01
CA MET A 193 -1.02 -6.99 -15.31
C MET A 193 -0.61 -7.44 -13.91
N THR A 194 0.68 -7.67 -13.70
CA THR A 194 1.22 -8.26 -12.46
C THR A 194 0.87 -7.46 -11.19
N PRO A 195 1.04 -6.12 -11.13
CA PRO A 195 0.65 -5.35 -9.94
C PRO A 195 -0.83 -5.47 -9.61
N VAL A 196 -1.69 -5.50 -10.63
CA VAL A 196 -3.14 -5.62 -10.47
C VAL A 196 -3.51 -7.01 -9.95
N ALA A 197 -2.90 -8.04 -10.53
CA ALA A 197 -3.11 -9.42 -10.11
C ALA A 197 -2.61 -9.66 -8.66
N PHE A 198 -1.54 -8.97 -8.26
CA PHE A 198 -0.95 -9.07 -6.94
C PHE A 198 -1.77 -8.30 -5.89
N TRP A 199 -2.02 -7.02 -6.14
CA TRP A 199 -2.67 -6.11 -5.17
C TRP A 199 -4.20 -6.14 -5.21
N GLU A 200 -4.81 -6.95 -6.09
CA GLU A 200 -6.26 -7.00 -6.29
C GLU A 200 -6.87 -5.62 -6.64
N HIS A 201 -6.13 -4.77 -7.34
CA HIS A 201 -6.62 -3.46 -7.78
C HIS A 201 -7.73 -3.59 -8.82
N GLY A 202 -8.95 -3.70 -8.33
CA GLY A 202 -10.13 -3.96 -9.13
C GLY A 202 -10.29 -5.45 -9.47
N ALA A 203 -11.50 -5.84 -9.87
CA ALA A 203 -11.71 -7.15 -10.44
C ALA A 203 -11.08 -7.17 -11.85
N PRO A 204 -9.98 -7.90 -12.09
CA PRO A 204 -9.22 -7.78 -13.34
C PRO A 204 -10.05 -8.15 -14.58
N PHE A 205 -11.10 -8.95 -14.40
CA PHE A 205 -12.04 -9.35 -15.45
C PHE A 205 -13.33 -8.52 -15.50
N ALA A 206 -13.53 -7.57 -14.59
CA ALA A 206 -14.66 -6.64 -14.65
C ALA A 206 -14.41 -5.63 -15.79
N ARG A 207 -15.43 -5.40 -16.63
CA ARG A 207 -15.34 -4.43 -17.73
C ARG A 207 -15.19 -3.02 -17.16
N GLY A 208 -14.34 -2.25 -17.79
CA GLY A 208 -13.92 -0.93 -17.31
C GLY A 208 -13.02 -1.00 -16.09
N GLN A 209 -13.48 -1.51 -14.96
CA GLN A 209 -12.73 -1.56 -13.71
C GLN A 209 -11.36 -2.24 -13.87
N GLY A 210 -11.28 -3.39 -14.55
CA GLY A 210 -10.02 -4.08 -14.78
C GLY A 210 -9.06 -3.28 -15.66
N ALA A 211 -9.55 -2.65 -16.74
CA ALA A 211 -8.74 -1.81 -17.63
C ALA A 211 -8.22 -0.55 -16.91
N TYR A 212 -9.08 0.14 -16.17
CA TYR A 212 -8.65 1.31 -15.37
C TYR A 212 -7.71 0.92 -14.24
N GLY A 213 -7.91 -0.23 -13.58
CA GLY A 213 -7.03 -0.74 -12.55
C GLY A 213 -5.60 -0.97 -13.04
N VAL A 214 -5.44 -1.55 -14.23
CA VAL A 214 -4.13 -1.69 -14.90
C VAL A 214 -3.48 -0.32 -15.14
N THR A 215 -4.25 0.65 -15.61
CA THR A 215 -3.74 1.99 -15.90
C THR A 215 -3.33 2.74 -14.62
N PHE A 216 -4.09 2.59 -13.52
CA PHE A 216 -3.76 3.23 -12.24
C PHE A 216 -2.38 2.84 -11.73
N ALA A 217 -1.96 1.59 -11.95
CA ALA A 217 -0.65 1.10 -11.53
C ALA A 217 0.52 1.85 -12.19
N LEU A 218 0.32 2.47 -13.34
CA LEU A 218 1.34 3.28 -14.03
C LEU A 218 1.60 4.65 -13.37
N TYR A 219 0.72 5.10 -12.49
CA TYR A 219 0.82 6.40 -11.82
C TYR A 219 1.50 6.35 -10.45
N TYR A 220 2.09 5.21 -10.10
CA TYR A 220 2.78 5.04 -8.83
C TYR A 220 4.26 5.40 -8.95
N THR A 221 4.78 6.09 -7.93
CA THR A 221 6.21 6.26 -7.75
C THR A 221 6.73 5.12 -6.88
N THR A 222 7.89 4.57 -7.22
CA THR A 222 8.51 3.51 -6.42
C THR A 222 9.78 4.01 -5.76
N GLY A 223 9.90 3.75 -4.47
CA GLY A 223 11.07 4.11 -3.70
C GLY A 223 11.05 3.50 -2.31
N ILE A 224 11.92 3.99 -1.46
CA ILE A 224 12.06 3.53 -0.07
C ILE A 224 12.47 4.69 0.84
N GLY A 225 12.07 4.61 2.11
CA GLY A 225 12.67 5.40 3.18
C GLY A 225 14.07 4.86 3.52
N VAL A 226 15.08 5.72 3.54
CA VAL A 226 16.44 5.35 3.95
C VAL A 226 16.47 5.07 5.44
N GLY A 227 16.84 3.87 5.84
CA GLY A 227 16.68 3.36 7.21
C GLY A 227 15.42 2.54 7.41
N GLY A 228 14.76 2.14 6.31
CA GLY A 228 13.51 1.37 6.32
C GLY A 228 12.26 2.26 6.24
N ASN A 229 11.10 1.63 6.04
CA ASN A 229 9.85 2.37 5.90
C ASN A 229 9.34 3.02 7.21
N GLU A 230 9.87 2.61 8.34
CA GLU A 230 9.56 3.19 9.65
C GLU A 230 9.95 4.66 9.75
N VAL A 231 10.96 5.11 9.02
CA VAL A 231 11.39 6.54 9.03
C VAL A 231 10.27 7.51 8.64
N GLN A 232 9.27 7.06 7.88
CA GLN A 232 8.07 7.84 7.58
C GLN A 232 7.19 8.01 8.82
N VAL A 233 7.06 6.95 9.60
CA VAL A 233 6.28 6.93 10.85
C VAL A 233 6.96 7.82 11.89
N ASP A 234 8.28 7.72 12.00
CA ASP A 234 9.09 8.52 12.93
C ASP A 234 9.00 10.01 12.61
N ALA A 235 9.18 10.38 11.35
CA ALA A 235 9.10 11.77 10.92
C ALA A 235 7.70 12.37 11.16
N LEU A 236 6.64 11.65 10.84
CA LEU A 236 5.27 12.07 11.13
C LEU A 236 5.02 12.19 12.63
N THR A 237 5.50 11.22 13.41
CA THR A 237 5.34 11.21 14.89
C THR A 237 6.07 12.38 15.52
N GLN A 238 7.30 12.66 15.10
CA GLN A 238 8.07 13.81 15.60
C GLN A 238 7.37 15.13 15.26
N CYS A 239 6.91 15.30 13.99
CA CYS A 239 6.15 16.47 13.59
C CYS A 239 4.87 16.63 14.43
N PHE A 240 4.11 15.55 14.64
CA PHE A 240 2.91 15.55 15.45
C PHE A 240 3.17 15.97 16.91
N LEU A 241 4.20 15.41 17.54
CA LEU A 241 4.55 15.69 18.93
C LEU A 241 5.10 17.11 19.10
N GLU A 242 5.92 17.61 18.18
CA GLU A 242 6.45 19.00 18.21
C GLU A 242 5.31 20.02 18.19
N HIS A 243 4.24 19.76 17.44
CA HIS A 243 3.06 20.62 17.43
C HIS A 243 2.11 20.40 18.62
N GLY A 244 2.51 19.60 19.62
CA GLY A 244 1.78 19.40 20.88
C GLY A 244 0.77 18.25 20.87
N GLY A 245 0.78 17.39 19.85
CA GLY A 245 -0.06 16.20 19.77
C GLY A 245 0.22 15.20 20.90
N THR A 246 -0.75 14.36 21.21
CA THR A 246 -0.65 13.34 22.27
C THR A 246 -0.83 11.94 21.67
N VAL A 247 0.11 11.02 21.94
CA VAL A 247 0.04 9.60 21.58
C VAL A 247 -0.04 8.75 22.83
N ILE A 248 -0.91 7.74 22.82
CA ILE A 248 -0.97 6.71 23.86
C ILE A 248 -0.99 5.36 23.18
N THR A 249 0.10 4.62 23.28
CA THR A 249 0.26 3.24 22.82
C THR A 249 -0.18 2.24 23.89
N ASN A 250 -0.28 0.94 23.52
CA ASN A 250 -0.83 -0.11 24.39
C ASN A 250 -2.21 0.28 24.95
N CYS A 251 -3.02 0.95 24.14
CA CYS A 251 -4.29 1.54 24.54
C CYS A 251 -5.40 1.14 23.57
N THR A 252 -6.17 0.13 23.96
CA THR A 252 -7.35 -0.29 23.17
C THR A 252 -8.54 0.64 23.44
N VAL A 253 -9.39 0.78 22.43
CA VAL A 253 -10.71 1.42 22.54
C VAL A 253 -11.77 0.33 22.60
N ASP A 254 -12.68 0.43 23.58
CA ASP A 254 -13.79 -0.51 23.73
C ASP A 254 -14.99 -0.11 22.86
N ARG A 255 -15.34 1.17 22.89
CA ARG A 255 -16.44 1.72 22.09
C ARG A 255 -16.27 3.21 21.80
N ILE A 256 -16.90 3.66 20.72
CA ILE A 256 -17.11 5.08 20.42
C ILE A 256 -18.42 5.53 21.07
N VAL A 257 -18.36 6.63 21.82
CA VAL A 257 -19.53 7.20 22.49
C VAL A 257 -20.34 8.00 21.49
N VAL A 258 -21.63 7.68 21.37
CA VAL A 258 -22.57 8.42 20.51
C VAL A 258 -23.67 9.00 21.38
N ASP A 259 -23.83 10.33 21.33
CA ASP A 259 -24.90 11.06 22.00
C ASP A 259 -25.58 12.02 21.02
N GLY A 260 -26.92 12.03 21.02
CA GLY A 260 -27.69 12.87 20.13
C GLY A 260 -27.39 12.72 18.63
N GLY A 261 -27.00 11.52 18.19
CA GLY A 261 -26.63 11.26 16.79
C GLY A 261 -25.21 11.74 16.41
N ARG A 262 -24.36 12.01 17.39
CA ARG A 262 -22.99 12.50 17.22
C ARG A 262 -22.00 11.66 18.00
N ALA A 263 -20.83 11.38 17.40
CA ALA A 263 -19.69 10.82 18.11
C ALA A 263 -19.05 11.89 18.99
N THR A 264 -19.05 11.68 20.30
CA THR A 264 -18.64 12.66 21.32
C THR A 264 -17.41 12.24 22.11
N GLY A 265 -16.89 11.03 21.86
CA GLY A 265 -15.70 10.52 22.53
C GLY A 265 -15.55 9.02 22.39
N VAL A 266 -14.69 8.46 23.21
CA VAL A 266 -14.38 7.02 23.27
C VAL A 266 -14.34 6.53 24.70
N VAL A 267 -14.61 5.24 24.92
CA VAL A 267 -14.34 4.53 26.16
C VAL A 267 -13.14 3.64 25.95
N LEU A 268 -12.17 3.72 26.84
CA LEU A 268 -10.93 2.94 26.81
C LEU A 268 -11.21 1.47 27.16
N GLY A 269 -10.55 0.56 26.42
CA GLY A 269 -10.65 -0.88 26.63
C GLY A 269 -9.76 -1.41 27.74
N GLU A 270 -9.81 -2.72 27.97
CA GLU A 270 -9.08 -3.39 29.05
C GLU A 270 -7.56 -3.19 28.96
N ARG A 271 -6.98 -3.21 27.76
CA ARG A 271 -5.57 -2.91 27.55
C ARG A 271 -5.42 -1.39 27.33
N SER A 272 -5.47 -0.66 28.41
CA SER A 272 -5.25 0.78 28.43
C SER A 272 -4.74 1.23 29.80
N PRO A 273 -4.08 2.38 29.91
CA PRO A 273 -3.65 2.91 31.20
C PRO A 273 -4.79 3.16 32.21
N GLN A 274 -6.01 3.34 31.71
CA GLN A 274 -7.20 3.61 32.53
C GLN A 274 -8.44 2.92 31.91
N PRO A 275 -8.59 1.59 32.10
CA PRO A 275 -9.71 0.83 31.54
C PRO A 275 -11.06 1.40 31.97
N GLY A 276 -11.98 1.51 31.00
CA GLY A 276 -13.32 2.05 31.23
C GLY A 276 -13.41 3.58 31.34
N ALA A 277 -12.30 4.31 31.30
CA ALA A 277 -12.33 5.77 31.29
C ALA A 277 -12.90 6.29 29.98
N GLU A 278 -13.69 7.35 30.06
CA GLU A 278 -14.22 8.06 28.90
C GLU A 278 -13.34 9.26 28.57
N ILE A 279 -13.05 9.44 27.29
CA ILE A 279 -12.31 10.58 26.74
C ILE A 279 -13.24 11.29 25.74
N GLY A 280 -13.57 12.55 26.00
CA GLY A 280 -14.40 13.36 25.15
C GLY A 280 -13.68 13.85 23.88
N ALA A 281 -14.46 14.05 22.80
CA ALA A 281 -14.00 14.60 21.53
C ALA A 281 -14.95 15.74 21.11
N ARG A 282 -14.44 16.98 21.09
CA ARG A 282 -15.27 18.17 20.80
C ARG A 282 -15.63 18.27 19.32
N VAL A 283 -14.68 18.00 18.43
CA VAL A 283 -14.88 17.94 16.97
C VAL A 283 -15.39 16.57 16.57
N GLY A 284 -14.77 15.50 17.05
CA GLY A 284 -15.22 14.14 16.75
C GLY A 284 -14.17 13.06 16.95
N VAL A 285 -14.47 11.89 16.40
CA VAL A 285 -13.64 10.69 16.44
C VAL A 285 -13.30 10.27 15.01
N LEU A 286 -12.01 10.08 14.72
CA LEU A 286 -11.53 9.46 13.48
C LEU A 286 -11.20 8.00 13.75
N SER A 287 -11.87 7.08 13.06
CA SER A 287 -11.56 5.65 13.12
C SER A 287 -10.65 5.23 11.96
N ASN A 288 -9.48 4.71 12.30
CA ASN A 288 -8.55 4.04 11.39
C ASN A 288 -8.55 2.51 11.62
N ALA A 289 -9.50 2.00 12.39
CA ALA A 289 -9.54 0.60 12.84
C ALA A 289 -10.11 -0.39 11.79
N GLY A 290 -10.43 0.06 10.59
CA GLY A 290 -11.09 -0.75 9.57
C GLY A 290 -12.61 -0.81 9.70
N VAL A 291 -13.30 -1.23 8.62
CA VAL A 291 -14.76 -1.15 8.55
C VAL A 291 -15.46 -2.08 9.56
N PRO A 292 -15.11 -3.37 9.67
CA PRO A 292 -15.77 -4.25 10.63
C PRO A 292 -15.52 -3.84 12.09
N GLU A 293 -14.33 -3.37 12.39
CA GLU A 293 -13.98 -2.94 13.75
C GLU A 293 -14.66 -1.61 14.10
N THR A 294 -14.74 -0.67 13.16
CA THR A 294 -15.49 0.58 13.35
C THR A 294 -16.97 0.29 13.62
N LEU A 295 -17.57 -0.66 12.87
CA LEU A 295 -18.96 -1.08 13.11
C LEU A 295 -19.15 -1.65 14.52
N ARG A 296 -18.19 -2.47 14.99
CA ARG A 296 -18.20 -3.00 16.36
C ARG A 296 -18.09 -1.89 17.40
N LEU A 297 -17.17 -0.94 17.20
CA LEU A 297 -16.91 0.16 18.15
C LEU A 297 -18.11 1.12 18.30
N VAL A 298 -18.84 1.38 17.23
CA VAL A 298 -20.00 2.28 17.24
C VAL A 298 -21.28 1.55 17.61
N GLY A 299 -21.40 0.29 17.26
CA GLY A 299 -22.62 -0.51 17.35
C GLY A 299 -23.44 -0.46 16.06
N GLU A 300 -23.80 -1.65 15.58
CA GLU A 300 -24.51 -1.83 14.31
C GLU A 300 -25.85 -1.10 14.26
N ASP A 301 -26.64 -1.21 15.34
CA ASP A 301 -27.94 -0.56 15.44
C ASP A 301 -27.82 0.96 15.36
N THR A 302 -26.77 1.54 15.94
CA THR A 302 -26.51 2.97 15.94
C THR A 302 -26.22 3.51 14.53
N ILE A 303 -25.36 2.82 13.76
CA ILE A 303 -25.08 3.18 12.37
C ILE A 303 -26.32 2.98 11.50
N SER A 304 -27.02 1.84 11.65
CA SER A 304 -28.21 1.51 10.86
C SER A 304 -29.37 2.46 11.11
N ALA A 305 -29.50 2.99 12.33
CA ALA A 305 -30.50 4.01 12.67
C ALA A 305 -30.20 5.36 12.02
N ALA A 306 -28.90 5.71 11.83
CA ALA A 306 -28.49 6.93 11.15
C ALA A 306 -28.57 6.80 9.61
N ASP A 307 -28.14 5.66 9.07
CA ASP A 307 -28.20 5.31 7.64
C ASP A 307 -28.30 3.78 7.46
N THR A 308 -29.51 3.32 7.13
CA THR A 308 -29.78 1.88 6.96
C THR A 308 -28.96 1.26 5.82
N ARG A 309 -28.73 1.99 4.71
CA ARG A 309 -27.97 1.49 3.56
C ARG A 309 -26.50 1.34 3.92
N LEU A 310 -25.91 2.35 4.56
CA LEU A 310 -24.51 2.31 4.98
C LEU A 310 -24.29 1.27 6.08
N GLY A 311 -25.20 1.13 7.04
CA GLY A 311 -25.15 0.07 8.05
C GLY A 311 -25.14 -1.32 7.44
N ALA A 312 -26.02 -1.56 6.45
CA ALA A 312 -26.03 -2.81 5.69
C ALA A 312 -24.71 -3.03 4.92
N LYS A 313 -24.16 -1.99 4.29
CA LYS A 313 -22.89 -2.06 3.57
C LYS A 313 -21.73 -2.40 4.52
N MET A 314 -21.62 -1.76 5.68
CA MET A 314 -20.60 -2.06 6.68
C MET A 314 -20.68 -3.50 7.20
N ARG A 315 -21.89 -3.99 7.45
CA ARG A 315 -22.14 -5.37 7.89
C ARG A 315 -21.67 -6.40 6.89
N HIS A 316 -21.89 -6.14 5.60
CA HIS A 316 -21.55 -7.05 4.50
C HIS A 316 -20.21 -6.67 3.83
N TRP A 317 -19.40 -5.84 4.50
CA TRP A 317 -18.11 -5.43 3.98
C TRP A 317 -17.20 -6.61 3.67
N LYS A 318 -16.80 -6.71 2.43
CA LYS A 318 -15.94 -7.78 1.93
C LYS A 318 -14.49 -7.43 2.24
N MET A 319 -13.83 -8.25 3.03
CA MET A 319 -12.43 -8.04 3.39
C MET A 319 -11.46 -8.60 2.38
N GLY A 320 -11.95 -9.37 1.40
CA GLY A 320 -11.09 -10.27 0.64
C GLY A 320 -10.67 -11.48 1.49
N LEU A 321 -10.35 -12.56 0.83
CA LEU A 321 -9.95 -13.80 1.53
C LEU A 321 -8.44 -14.03 1.50
N ARG A 322 -7.68 -13.13 0.87
CA ARG A 322 -6.24 -13.24 0.67
C ARG A 322 -5.50 -12.38 1.67
N GLY A 323 -4.58 -12.99 2.37
CA GLY A 323 -3.66 -12.33 3.28
C GLY A 323 -2.23 -12.36 2.75
N SER A 324 -1.45 -11.39 3.15
CA SER A 324 -0.03 -11.30 2.81
C SER A 324 0.77 -12.36 3.57
N HIS A 325 1.52 -13.17 2.82
CA HIS A 325 2.53 -14.09 3.34
C HIS A 325 3.91 -13.62 2.89
N VAL A 326 4.78 -13.37 3.83
CA VAL A 326 6.12 -12.83 3.59
C VAL A 326 7.17 -13.87 3.94
N THR A 327 8.20 -13.97 3.11
CA THR A 327 9.46 -14.66 3.43
C THR A 327 10.59 -13.65 3.31
N SER A 328 11.45 -13.57 4.31
CA SER A 328 12.66 -12.79 4.26
C SER A 328 13.88 -13.71 4.34
N TRP A 329 14.88 -13.44 3.51
CA TRP A 329 16.15 -14.14 3.50
C TRP A 329 17.30 -13.19 3.83
N LEU A 330 18.16 -13.60 4.73
CA LEU A 330 19.47 -13.00 4.93
C LEU A 330 20.45 -13.60 3.91
N LEU A 331 21.09 -12.75 3.12
CA LEU A 331 22.02 -13.13 2.08
C LEU A 331 23.46 -12.72 2.48
N ASP A 332 24.46 -13.52 2.15
CA ASP A 332 25.88 -13.26 2.46
C ASP A 332 26.49 -12.15 1.60
N ARG A 333 25.79 -11.74 0.55
CA ARG A 333 26.24 -10.73 -0.43
C ARG A 333 25.04 -10.07 -1.13
N ARG A 334 25.33 -9.09 -1.97
CA ARG A 334 24.32 -8.51 -2.87
C ARG A 334 23.79 -9.56 -3.83
N LEU A 335 22.46 -9.52 -4.02
CA LEU A 335 21.75 -10.33 -5.01
C LEU A 335 22.08 -9.86 -6.43
N SER A 336 22.21 -10.82 -7.34
CA SER A 336 22.16 -10.59 -8.79
C SER A 336 21.19 -11.58 -9.42
N TRP A 337 20.23 -11.08 -10.16
CA TRP A 337 19.20 -11.91 -10.81
C TRP A 337 19.81 -12.68 -12.00
N GLY A 338 19.36 -13.91 -12.24
CA GLY A 338 19.76 -14.66 -13.43
C GLY A 338 19.40 -13.97 -14.73
N SER A 339 18.37 -13.14 -14.72
CA SER A 339 17.95 -12.30 -15.86
C SER A 339 18.79 -11.03 -16.07
N SER A 340 19.79 -10.76 -15.21
CA SER A 340 20.71 -9.62 -15.38
C SER A 340 21.57 -9.73 -16.66
N GLU A 341 21.74 -10.93 -17.22
CA GLU A 341 22.37 -11.10 -18.52
C GLU A 341 21.55 -10.50 -19.67
N PHE A 342 20.21 -10.51 -19.53
CA PHE A 342 19.32 -9.88 -20.51
C PHE A 342 19.33 -8.36 -20.37
N ASP A 343 19.07 -7.83 -19.17
CA ASP A 343 19.23 -6.41 -18.86
C ASP A 343 19.70 -6.23 -17.41
N PRO A 344 20.96 -5.76 -17.20
CA PRO A 344 21.55 -5.67 -15.86
C PRO A 344 20.89 -4.63 -14.95
N LEU A 345 20.06 -3.74 -15.49
CA LEU A 345 19.39 -2.72 -14.69
C LEU A 345 18.37 -3.32 -13.72
N ILE A 346 17.98 -4.59 -13.90
CA ILE A 346 17.12 -5.29 -12.93
C ILE A 346 17.78 -5.40 -11.54
N ASP A 347 19.10 -5.46 -11.44
CA ASP A 347 19.82 -5.53 -10.16
C ASP A 347 19.76 -4.21 -9.37
N GLU A 348 19.35 -3.11 -10.00
CA GLU A 348 19.10 -1.81 -9.37
C GLU A 348 17.61 -1.62 -8.99
N ALA A 349 16.74 -2.57 -9.31
CA ALA A 349 15.33 -2.50 -8.98
C ALA A 349 15.08 -2.82 -7.49
N ILE A 350 14.32 -1.96 -6.83
CA ILE A 350 13.83 -2.22 -5.47
C ILE A 350 12.65 -3.20 -5.51
N LEU A 351 11.82 -3.11 -6.55
CA LEU A 351 10.57 -3.85 -6.71
C LEU A 351 10.67 -4.75 -7.95
N VAL A 352 10.69 -6.05 -7.73
CA VAL A 352 10.76 -7.06 -8.80
C VAL A 352 9.64 -8.08 -8.61
N TYR A 353 8.89 -8.35 -9.65
CA TYR A 353 7.93 -9.45 -9.66
C TYR A 353 8.48 -10.67 -10.38
N ARG A 354 8.22 -11.83 -9.84
CA ARG A 354 8.28 -13.06 -10.62
C ARG A 354 6.96 -13.22 -11.34
N ALA A 355 6.99 -13.30 -12.65
CA ALA A 355 5.81 -13.55 -13.47
C ALA A 355 5.71 -15.00 -13.96
N PHE A 356 4.65 -15.28 -14.69
CA PHE A 356 4.36 -16.60 -15.24
C PHE A 356 5.16 -16.87 -16.50
N ASP A 357 5.33 -18.16 -16.84
CA ASP A 357 6.03 -18.57 -18.04
C ASP A 357 5.24 -18.27 -19.33
N SER A 358 3.98 -17.85 -19.21
CA SER A 358 3.13 -17.44 -20.34
C SER A 358 1.98 -16.53 -19.90
N TRP A 359 1.46 -15.75 -20.85
CA TRP A 359 0.29 -14.91 -20.65
C TRP A 359 -0.97 -15.72 -20.23
N GLU A 360 -1.17 -16.89 -20.82
CA GLU A 360 -2.26 -17.79 -20.44
C GLU A 360 -2.12 -18.30 -19.00
N GLY A 361 -0.89 -18.50 -18.54
CA GLY A 361 -0.59 -18.83 -17.15
C GLY A 361 -1.04 -17.73 -16.19
N THR A 362 -0.75 -16.47 -16.51
CA THR A 362 -1.20 -15.28 -15.77
C THR A 362 -2.72 -15.21 -15.68
N LYS A 363 -3.41 -15.34 -16.80
CA LYS A 363 -4.89 -15.32 -16.82
C LYS A 363 -5.50 -16.46 -15.99
N ARG A 364 -4.95 -17.66 -16.10
CA ARG A 364 -5.41 -18.82 -15.33
C ARG A 364 -5.20 -18.61 -13.83
N TYR A 365 -4.04 -18.12 -13.42
CA TYR A 365 -3.77 -17.79 -12.02
C TYR A 365 -4.81 -16.83 -11.45
N MET A 366 -5.10 -15.73 -12.16
CA MET A 366 -6.10 -14.76 -11.71
C MET A 366 -7.48 -15.40 -11.51
N VAL A 367 -7.91 -16.26 -12.44
CA VAL A 367 -9.19 -17.01 -12.33
C VAL A 367 -9.17 -17.96 -11.14
N ASP A 368 -8.11 -18.74 -11.01
CA ASP A 368 -7.97 -19.74 -9.95
C ASP A 368 -7.91 -19.06 -8.57
N MET A 369 -7.21 -17.94 -8.47
CA MET A 369 -7.05 -17.22 -7.21
C MET A 369 -8.29 -16.43 -6.81
N LEU A 370 -9.09 -15.93 -7.75
CA LEU A 370 -10.37 -15.28 -7.45
C LEU A 370 -11.46 -16.28 -7.04
N GLY A 371 -11.36 -17.53 -7.51
CA GLY A 371 -12.40 -18.55 -7.31
C GLY A 371 -12.10 -19.61 -6.27
N ASN A 372 -10.85 -19.79 -5.85
CA ASN A 372 -10.42 -20.95 -5.08
C ASN A 372 -9.59 -20.63 -3.84
N ASP A 373 -9.87 -21.38 -2.80
CA ASP A 373 -9.16 -21.48 -1.53
C ASP A 373 -7.91 -22.41 -1.62
N THR A 374 -7.30 -22.51 -2.82
CA THR A 374 -6.20 -23.43 -3.05
C THR A 374 -4.85 -22.72 -3.05
N TRP A 375 -4.10 -22.91 -1.96
CA TRP A 375 -2.70 -22.53 -1.84
C TRP A 375 -1.77 -23.21 -2.88
N LYS A 376 -2.22 -24.29 -3.56
CA LYS A 376 -1.46 -25.00 -4.60
C LYS A 376 -1.23 -24.20 -5.89
N ALA A 377 -2.03 -23.16 -6.14
CA ALA A 377 -1.77 -22.21 -7.21
C ALA A 377 -0.74 -21.15 -6.81
N SER A 378 -0.29 -21.16 -5.56
CA SER A 378 0.71 -20.27 -5.00
C SER A 378 2.13 -20.60 -5.49
N GLY A 379 3.06 -19.69 -5.25
CA GLY A 379 4.46 -19.81 -5.69
C GLY A 379 4.67 -19.37 -7.14
N GLN A 380 3.67 -18.73 -7.76
CA GLN A 380 3.76 -18.34 -9.16
C GLN A 380 3.76 -16.83 -9.38
N LEU A 381 3.13 -16.04 -8.52
CA LEU A 381 3.19 -14.58 -8.56
C LEU A 381 3.73 -14.07 -7.25
N ILE A 382 4.96 -13.59 -7.26
CA ILE A 382 5.68 -13.13 -6.07
C ILE A 382 6.20 -11.74 -6.32
N GLU A 383 5.99 -10.87 -5.34
CA GLU A 383 6.62 -9.56 -5.25
C GLU A 383 7.90 -9.68 -4.42
N PHE A 384 9.01 -9.27 -4.98
CA PHE A 384 10.28 -9.16 -4.26
C PHE A 384 10.57 -7.70 -3.98
N THR A 385 10.97 -7.41 -2.75
CA THR A 385 11.53 -6.13 -2.38
C THR A 385 12.98 -6.32 -1.96
N TYR A 386 13.88 -5.57 -2.60
CA TYR A 386 15.30 -5.62 -2.35
C TYR A 386 15.85 -4.22 -2.10
N TYR A 387 16.25 -3.94 -0.86
CA TYR A 387 16.59 -2.58 -0.44
C TYR A 387 18.02 -2.16 -0.76
N ALA A 388 18.95 -3.13 -0.80
CA ALA A 388 20.38 -2.87 -0.89
C ALA A 388 20.84 -1.96 -2.07
N PRO A 389 20.17 -1.91 -3.24
CA PRO A 389 20.54 -0.97 -4.30
C PRO A 389 20.28 0.49 -3.93
N ALA A 390 19.23 0.76 -3.17
CA ALA A 390 18.76 2.12 -2.88
C ALA A 390 19.08 2.59 -1.46
N ASP A 391 19.16 1.66 -0.50
CA ASP A 391 19.41 1.97 0.91
C ASP A 391 20.69 1.29 1.42
N PRO A 392 21.82 2.02 1.47
CA PRO A 392 23.07 1.47 1.98
C PRO A 392 23.01 1.15 3.49
N THR A 393 22.02 1.66 4.25
CA THR A 393 21.86 1.33 5.67
C THR A 393 21.24 -0.05 5.87
N SER A 394 20.64 -0.63 4.83
CA SER A 394 20.10 -2.00 4.84
C SER A 394 21.18 -3.07 4.63
N VAL A 395 22.44 -2.66 4.41
CA VAL A 395 23.58 -3.58 4.23
C VAL A 395 24.39 -3.63 5.52
N SER A 396 24.58 -4.82 6.08
CA SER A 396 25.39 -4.98 7.30
C SER A 396 26.88 -4.63 7.04
N PRO A 397 27.67 -4.37 8.09
CA PRO A 397 29.12 -4.16 7.93
C PRO A 397 29.87 -5.32 7.26
N GLU A 398 29.37 -6.54 7.40
CA GLU A 398 29.92 -7.75 6.75
C GLU A 398 29.50 -7.86 5.29
N GLY A 399 28.56 -7.03 4.82
CA GLY A 399 28.04 -7.03 3.46
C GLY A 399 26.78 -7.86 3.27
N HIS A 400 26.16 -8.33 4.37
CA HIS A 400 24.90 -9.07 4.31
C HIS A 400 23.75 -8.15 3.88
N THR A 401 22.82 -8.72 3.13
CA THR A 401 21.63 -8.01 2.61
C THR A 401 20.36 -8.82 2.89
N ILE A 402 19.20 -8.17 2.81
CA ILE A 402 17.91 -8.84 2.96
C ILE A 402 17.15 -8.78 1.65
N LEU A 403 16.66 -9.93 1.20
CA LEU A 403 15.64 -10.04 0.17
C LEU A 403 14.32 -10.40 0.85
N ARG A 404 13.28 -9.63 0.59
CA ARG A 404 11.92 -9.90 1.02
C ARG A 404 11.08 -10.37 -0.16
N ALA A 405 10.28 -11.40 0.04
CA ALA A 405 9.28 -11.86 -0.91
C ALA A 405 7.89 -11.81 -0.27
N GLU A 406 6.91 -11.31 -1.01
CA GLU A 406 5.52 -11.30 -0.59
C GLU A 406 4.66 -12.02 -1.62
N GLU A 407 3.68 -12.75 -1.13
CA GLU A 407 2.67 -13.46 -1.91
C GLU A 407 1.32 -13.40 -1.21
N CYS A 408 0.25 -13.20 -1.95
CA CYS A 408 -1.09 -13.17 -1.41
C CYS A 408 -1.71 -14.56 -1.41
N PHE A 409 -2.09 -15.06 -0.22
CA PHE A 409 -2.67 -16.40 -0.03
C PHE A 409 -4.09 -16.33 0.51
N PRO A 410 -4.93 -17.36 0.20
CA PRO A 410 -6.21 -17.54 0.85
C PRO A 410 -6.03 -17.74 2.36
N TYR A 411 -6.57 -16.80 3.15
CA TYR A 411 -6.47 -16.88 4.61
C TYR A 411 -7.21 -18.09 5.23
N PRO A 412 -8.46 -18.42 4.78
CA PRO A 412 -9.28 -19.43 5.46
C PRO A 412 -8.73 -20.84 5.39
N LEU A 413 -8.00 -21.22 4.34
CA LEU A 413 -7.43 -22.56 4.13
C LEU A 413 -8.44 -23.71 4.40
N HIS A 414 -9.68 -23.58 3.92
CA HIS A 414 -10.77 -24.53 4.18
C HIS A 414 -10.39 -25.98 3.83
N GLY A 415 -9.63 -26.18 2.74
CA GLY A 415 -9.13 -27.48 2.33
C GLY A 415 -8.09 -28.11 3.27
N LEU A 416 -7.57 -27.35 4.25
CA LEU A 416 -6.52 -27.75 5.18
C LEU A 416 -6.98 -27.67 6.65
N GLY A 417 -8.26 -27.48 6.91
CA GLY A 417 -8.83 -27.46 8.25
C GLY A 417 -8.98 -26.06 8.89
N GLY A 418 -8.69 -25.00 8.16
CA GLY A 418 -8.89 -23.63 8.62
C GLY A 418 -7.59 -22.82 8.79
N PRO A 419 -7.70 -21.57 9.27
CA PRO A 419 -6.57 -20.65 9.36
C PRO A 419 -5.43 -21.14 10.27
N GLU A 420 -5.72 -21.97 11.25
CA GLU A 420 -4.73 -22.57 12.16
C GLU A 420 -3.70 -23.44 11.41
N ALA A 421 -4.01 -23.88 10.19
CA ALA A 421 -3.06 -24.60 9.34
C ALA A 421 -1.83 -23.74 8.97
N TRP A 422 -1.91 -22.40 9.09
CA TRP A 422 -0.76 -21.50 8.93
C TRP A 422 0.32 -21.71 9.99
N ASP A 423 0.00 -22.23 11.18
CA ASP A 423 0.97 -22.58 12.22
C ASP A 423 1.55 -24.00 12.04
N GLY A 424 1.08 -24.72 11.01
CA GLY A 424 1.41 -26.13 10.77
C GLY A 424 2.47 -26.35 9.69
N PRO A 425 2.53 -27.59 9.15
CA PRO A 425 3.53 -27.99 8.13
C PRO A 425 3.49 -27.18 6.84
N LEU A 426 2.33 -26.58 6.49
CA LEU A 426 2.17 -25.76 5.30
C LEU A 426 3.24 -24.66 5.20
N ARG A 427 3.56 -24.03 6.32
CA ARG A 427 4.61 -23.01 6.41
C ARG A 427 5.93 -23.51 5.83
N HIS A 428 6.41 -24.67 6.29
CA HIS A 428 7.66 -25.25 5.79
C HIS A 428 7.58 -25.74 4.34
N GLU A 429 6.41 -26.17 3.89
CA GLU A 429 6.21 -26.56 2.49
C GLU A 429 6.32 -25.36 1.56
N LEU A 430 5.73 -24.24 1.93
CA LEU A 430 5.79 -23.00 1.15
C LEU A 430 7.22 -22.45 1.10
N LEU A 431 7.91 -22.44 2.23
CA LEU A 431 9.30 -21.98 2.29
C LEU A 431 10.21 -22.80 1.38
N ARG A 432 10.07 -24.12 1.41
CA ARG A 432 10.83 -25.02 0.51
C ARG A 432 10.50 -24.73 -0.96
N ALA A 433 9.22 -24.61 -1.33
CA ALA A 433 8.81 -24.32 -2.69
C ALA A 433 9.36 -22.96 -3.19
N ARG A 434 9.43 -21.97 -2.30
CA ARG A 434 10.03 -20.66 -2.61
C ARG A 434 11.54 -20.77 -2.82
N ASN A 435 12.27 -21.49 -1.99
CA ASN A 435 13.71 -21.70 -2.20
C ASN A 435 14.00 -22.45 -3.51
N GLU A 436 13.22 -23.49 -3.84
CA GLU A 436 13.32 -24.20 -5.11
C GLU A 436 13.06 -23.30 -6.32
N MET A 437 12.13 -22.36 -6.19
CA MET A 437 11.87 -21.35 -7.22
C MET A 437 13.02 -20.31 -7.31
N MET A 438 13.50 -19.81 -6.16
CA MET A 438 14.61 -18.85 -6.12
C MET A 438 15.87 -19.41 -6.74
N ALA A 439 16.18 -20.68 -6.54
CA ALA A 439 17.28 -21.37 -7.17
C ALA A 439 17.21 -21.39 -8.72
N GLN A 440 16.01 -21.18 -9.30
CA GLN A 440 15.81 -21.05 -10.73
C GLN A 440 15.98 -19.61 -11.24
N LEU A 441 15.81 -18.62 -10.36
CA LEU A 441 15.87 -17.19 -10.69
C LEU A 441 17.22 -16.56 -10.35
N VAL A 442 17.92 -17.12 -9.37
CA VAL A 442 19.16 -16.57 -8.83
C VAL A 442 20.26 -17.65 -8.86
N PRO A 443 21.27 -17.49 -9.71
CA PRO A 443 22.40 -18.42 -9.75
C PRO A 443 23.11 -18.53 -8.40
N GLY A 444 23.33 -19.77 -7.92
CA GLY A 444 24.00 -20.03 -6.64
C GLY A 444 23.15 -19.69 -5.41
N TRP A 445 21.82 -19.68 -5.51
CA TRP A 445 20.93 -19.32 -4.43
C TRP A 445 21.23 -20.01 -3.10
N ASP A 446 21.40 -21.34 -3.11
CA ASP A 446 21.66 -22.13 -1.90
C ASP A 446 23.01 -21.79 -1.24
N GLU A 447 23.93 -21.17 -1.97
CA GLU A 447 25.24 -20.78 -1.46
C GLU A 447 25.22 -19.40 -0.77
N ILE A 448 24.26 -18.53 -1.13
CA ILE A 448 24.20 -17.15 -0.64
C ILE A 448 23.20 -16.94 0.50
N VAL A 449 22.28 -17.87 0.71
CA VAL A 449 21.30 -17.80 1.81
C VAL A 449 21.93 -18.21 3.12
N LEU A 450 22.00 -17.30 4.08
CA LEU A 450 22.51 -17.53 5.43
C LEU A 450 21.42 -17.97 6.40
N ASP A 451 20.24 -17.34 6.32
CA ASP A 451 19.11 -17.59 7.20
C ASP A 451 17.81 -17.09 6.55
N GLN A 452 16.68 -17.47 7.11
CA GLN A 452 15.37 -17.10 6.58
C GLN A 452 14.28 -17.18 7.66
N TYR A 453 13.23 -16.35 7.50
CA TYR A 453 12.03 -16.47 8.32
C TYR A 453 10.77 -16.15 7.51
N GLU A 454 9.63 -16.51 8.05
CA GLU A 454 8.34 -16.30 7.42
C GLU A 454 7.36 -15.59 8.35
N TRP A 455 6.49 -14.80 7.72
CA TRP A 455 5.37 -14.12 8.35
C TRP A 455 4.09 -14.47 7.60
N THR A 456 3.12 -15.09 8.30
CA THR A 456 1.92 -15.63 7.67
C THR A 456 0.74 -14.62 7.72
N PRO A 457 -0.32 -14.83 6.93
CA PRO A 457 -1.55 -14.06 7.06
C PRO A 457 -2.18 -14.13 8.47
N LEU A 458 -2.00 -15.24 9.18
CA LEU A 458 -2.46 -15.38 10.56
C LEU A 458 -1.63 -14.53 11.53
N ASP A 459 -0.30 -14.41 11.31
CA ASP A 459 0.57 -13.53 12.09
C ASP A 459 0.19 -12.06 11.87
N ASN A 460 -0.14 -11.68 10.63
CA ASN A 460 -0.63 -10.34 10.32
C ASN A 460 -1.90 -9.99 11.11
N TRP A 461 -2.85 -10.89 11.19
CA TRP A 461 -4.06 -10.64 11.98
C TRP A 461 -3.79 -10.63 13.49
N ARG A 462 -2.86 -11.44 13.96
CA ARG A 462 -2.44 -11.40 15.37
C ARG A 462 -1.78 -10.07 15.74
N LEU A 463 -0.97 -9.54 14.82
CA LEU A 463 -0.32 -8.23 14.99
C LEU A 463 -1.33 -7.09 14.93
N ASN A 464 -2.20 -7.08 13.94
CA ASN A 464 -3.07 -5.93 13.67
C ASN A 464 -4.52 -6.36 13.41
N ARG A 465 -5.41 -6.10 14.35
CA ARG A 465 -6.82 -6.47 14.27
C ARG A 465 -7.62 -5.69 13.21
N ALA A 466 -7.11 -4.57 12.70
CA ALA A 466 -7.68 -3.88 11.55
C ALA A 466 -7.42 -4.66 10.24
N ALA A 467 -6.36 -5.45 10.18
CA ALA A 467 -6.02 -6.33 9.07
C ALA A 467 -6.73 -7.68 9.18
N ARG A 468 -8.05 -7.66 9.18
CA ARG A 468 -8.85 -8.90 9.27
C ARG A 468 -8.47 -9.85 8.14
N PHE A 469 -8.28 -11.13 8.47
CA PHE A 469 -7.79 -12.18 7.56
C PHE A 469 -6.36 -11.94 7.03
N GLY A 470 -5.57 -11.12 7.71
CA GLY A 470 -4.24 -10.76 7.26
C GLY A 470 -4.21 -9.82 6.06
N GLN A 471 -5.37 -9.29 5.67
CA GLN A 471 -5.53 -8.40 4.53
C GLN A 471 -5.17 -6.96 4.91
N VAL A 472 -4.27 -6.33 4.16
CA VAL A 472 -3.66 -5.05 4.54
C VAL A 472 -4.27 -3.83 3.85
N VAL A 473 -5.15 -4.02 2.85
CA VAL A 473 -5.73 -2.91 2.06
C VAL A 473 -7.13 -2.47 2.52
N GLY A 474 -7.61 -2.98 3.64
CA GLY A 474 -8.84 -2.49 4.28
C GLY A 474 -10.16 -2.89 3.59
N GLY A 475 -10.16 -3.99 2.85
CA GLY A 475 -11.30 -4.53 2.11
C GLY A 475 -10.96 -4.89 0.67
N ASP A 476 -11.71 -5.80 0.05
CA ASP A 476 -11.49 -6.20 -1.34
C ASP A 476 -11.88 -5.09 -2.34
N PHE A 477 -11.59 -5.32 -3.61
CA PHE A 477 -11.86 -4.40 -4.71
C PHE A 477 -12.99 -4.92 -5.63
N SER A 478 -14.01 -5.55 -5.03
CA SER A 478 -15.22 -5.90 -5.78
C SER A 478 -15.91 -4.65 -6.35
N GLU A 479 -16.75 -4.84 -7.37
CA GLU A 479 -17.44 -3.74 -8.07
C GLU A 479 -18.20 -2.79 -7.12
N ASP A 480 -18.73 -3.32 -6.01
CA ASP A 480 -19.45 -2.57 -4.98
C ASP A 480 -18.54 -1.97 -3.88
N GLN A 481 -17.22 -2.12 -4.03
CA GLN A 481 -16.19 -1.57 -3.11
C GLN A 481 -15.01 -0.91 -3.85
N TRP A 482 -15.25 -0.36 -5.03
CA TRP A 482 -14.25 0.31 -5.85
C TRP A 482 -14.51 1.82 -5.93
N LEU A 483 -13.46 2.64 -5.92
CA LEU A 483 -13.54 4.11 -5.98
C LEU A 483 -14.59 4.67 -4.98
N LEU A 484 -15.61 5.33 -5.50
CA LEU A 484 -16.67 5.98 -4.69
C LEU A 484 -17.58 4.98 -3.98
N ASP A 485 -17.53 3.70 -4.37
CA ASP A 485 -18.25 2.64 -3.66
C ASP A 485 -17.50 2.12 -2.42
N ARG A 486 -16.38 2.73 -2.03
CA ARG A 486 -15.78 2.50 -0.71
C ARG A 486 -16.49 3.31 0.39
N MET A 487 -16.01 3.21 1.63
CA MET A 487 -16.59 3.97 2.74
C MET A 487 -16.35 5.47 2.57
N PRO A 488 -17.30 6.32 2.97
CA PRO A 488 -17.10 7.75 3.01
C PRO A 488 -16.14 8.15 4.15
N TYR A 489 -15.39 9.24 3.97
CA TYR A 489 -14.59 9.83 5.04
C TYR A 489 -15.44 10.39 6.16
N ARG A 490 -16.58 11.04 5.82
CA ARG A 490 -17.57 11.53 6.79
C ARG A 490 -18.69 10.52 6.91
N MET A 491 -18.85 9.95 8.10
CA MET A 491 -19.90 8.99 8.40
C MET A 491 -21.25 9.68 8.66
N PRO A 492 -22.37 8.94 8.64
CA PRO A 492 -23.70 9.53 8.83
C PRO A 492 -23.96 10.06 10.25
N LEU A 493 -23.15 9.62 11.23
CA LEU A 493 -23.17 10.18 12.58
C LEU A 493 -22.30 11.44 12.62
N GLY A 494 -22.81 12.54 13.12
CA GLY A 494 -22.06 13.77 13.26
C GLY A 494 -20.75 13.54 14.03
N GLY A 495 -19.65 14.11 13.57
CA GLY A 495 -18.34 13.97 14.23
C GLY A 495 -17.74 12.57 14.18
N LEU A 496 -18.27 11.64 13.38
CA LEU A 496 -17.63 10.35 13.13
C LEU A 496 -17.01 10.37 11.73
N TYR A 497 -15.72 10.02 11.68
CA TYR A 497 -14.92 9.97 10.45
C TYR A 497 -14.20 8.63 10.30
N MET A 498 -13.86 8.27 9.07
CA MET A 498 -13.07 7.07 8.75
C MET A 498 -11.87 7.42 7.86
N SER A 499 -10.75 6.71 8.07
CA SER A 499 -9.56 6.74 7.22
C SER A 499 -9.05 5.35 6.85
N ASN A 500 -9.89 4.31 7.03
CA ASN A 500 -9.61 2.95 6.57
C ASN A 500 -10.88 2.39 5.90
N GLY A 501 -10.71 1.58 4.85
CA GLY A 501 -11.83 1.14 4.01
C GLY A 501 -12.38 2.24 3.07
N VAL A 502 -11.70 3.37 2.98
CA VAL A 502 -11.98 4.51 2.09
C VAL A 502 -11.21 4.39 0.78
N TRP A 503 -11.40 5.33 -0.16
CA TRP A 503 -10.55 5.48 -1.33
C TRP A 503 -9.66 6.73 -1.16
N PRO A 504 -8.39 6.70 -1.55
CA PRO A 504 -7.64 5.55 -2.06
C PRO A 504 -7.23 4.59 -0.95
N VAL A 505 -6.83 3.40 -1.34
CA VAL A 505 -6.23 2.41 -0.46
C VAL A 505 -4.72 2.44 -0.55
N GLY A 506 -4.04 1.85 0.42
CA GLY A 506 -2.59 1.71 0.41
C GLY A 506 -1.93 2.27 1.67
N LEU A 507 -0.83 1.63 2.08
CA LEU A 507 -0.21 1.88 3.37
C LEU A 507 0.74 3.09 3.34
N SER A 508 1.56 3.21 2.31
CA SER A 508 2.69 4.16 2.29
C SER A 508 2.42 5.51 1.60
N TRP A 509 1.23 5.70 1.02
CA TRP A 509 0.89 6.95 0.32
C TRP A 509 0.45 8.06 1.24
N MET A 510 -0.02 7.70 2.42
CA MET A 510 -0.61 8.63 3.38
C MET A 510 -1.88 9.34 2.88
N ALA A 511 -2.42 8.94 1.72
CA ALA A 511 -3.50 9.63 1.03
C ALA A 511 -4.83 9.56 1.78
N ALA A 512 -5.18 8.40 2.37
CA ALA A 512 -6.40 8.28 3.16
C ALA A 512 -6.38 9.22 4.39
N GLY A 513 -5.21 9.38 5.03
CA GLY A 513 -5.02 10.31 6.13
C GLY A 513 -5.08 11.77 5.70
N TYR A 514 -4.43 12.11 4.59
CA TYR A 514 -4.50 13.45 3.98
C TYR A 514 -5.96 13.84 3.66
N ASN A 515 -6.71 12.94 3.02
CA ASN A 515 -8.10 13.19 2.65
C ASN A 515 -9.02 13.29 3.88
N ALA A 516 -8.81 12.44 4.89
CA ALA A 516 -9.54 12.53 6.17
C ALA A 516 -9.26 13.88 6.85
N ALA A 517 -8.00 14.32 6.85
CA ALA A 517 -7.62 15.62 7.41
C ALA A 517 -8.32 16.77 6.67
N GLN A 518 -8.38 16.74 5.34
CA GLN A 518 -9.10 17.76 4.55
C GLN A 518 -10.57 17.87 4.97
N VAL A 519 -11.24 16.73 5.09
CA VAL A 519 -12.66 16.67 5.48
C VAL A 519 -12.89 17.20 6.89
N ILE A 520 -12.08 16.73 7.85
CA ILE A 520 -12.21 17.14 9.26
C ILE A 520 -11.84 18.62 9.45
N ALA A 521 -10.76 19.07 8.80
CA ALA A 521 -10.33 20.46 8.89
C ALA A 521 -11.36 21.43 8.27
N ALA A 522 -12.02 21.04 7.19
CA ALA A 522 -13.11 21.81 6.60
C ALA A 522 -14.30 21.92 7.57
N ASP A 523 -14.70 20.81 8.21
CA ASP A 523 -15.78 20.78 9.19
C ASP A 523 -15.45 21.61 10.46
N ALA A 524 -14.18 21.61 10.86
CA ALA A 524 -13.71 22.37 12.02
C ALA A 524 -13.34 23.84 11.69
N GLY A 525 -13.35 24.23 10.42
CA GLY A 525 -13.00 25.57 9.98
C GLY A 525 -11.50 25.90 10.08
N VAL A 526 -10.61 24.90 10.03
CA VAL A 526 -9.14 25.05 10.15
C VAL A 526 -8.37 24.61 8.90
N ARG A 527 -9.05 24.43 7.77
CA ARG A 527 -8.42 23.93 6.51
C ARG A 527 -7.51 24.97 5.85
N ASP A 528 -7.81 26.26 5.98
CA ASP A 528 -7.08 27.33 5.31
C ASP A 528 -5.78 27.64 6.08
N GLN A 529 -4.72 26.92 5.72
CA GLN A 529 -3.38 27.05 6.31
C GLN A 529 -2.35 27.41 5.23
N PRO A 530 -1.45 28.39 5.47
CA PRO A 530 -0.47 28.83 4.47
C PRO A 530 0.56 27.75 4.06
N TRP A 531 0.72 26.71 4.87
CA TRP A 531 1.66 25.60 4.62
C TRP A 531 0.98 24.39 3.95
N TRP A 532 -0.35 24.35 3.85
CA TRP A 532 -1.10 23.19 3.33
C TRP A 532 -1.52 23.43 1.87
N HIS A 533 -0.57 23.37 0.94
CA HIS A 533 -0.78 23.71 -0.45
C HIS A 533 0.02 22.87 -1.46
N ALA A 534 0.86 21.93 -0.99
CA ALA A 534 1.62 21.06 -1.87
C ALA A 534 0.70 20.22 -2.78
N ARG A 535 1.17 19.97 -3.99
CA ARG A 535 0.46 19.12 -4.95
C ARG A 535 1.08 17.75 -5.04
N PRO A 536 0.26 16.70 -5.23
CA PRO A 536 0.76 15.33 -5.40
C PRO A 536 1.82 15.25 -6.49
N CYS A 537 2.83 14.42 -6.27
CA CYS A 537 3.95 14.17 -7.18
C CYS A 537 4.89 15.36 -7.48
N GLU A 538 4.51 16.62 -7.24
CA GLU A 538 5.36 17.78 -7.61
C GLU A 538 6.71 17.74 -6.88
N TRP A 539 6.70 17.45 -5.56
CA TRP A 539 7.94 17.26 -4.81
C TRP A 539 8.83 16.15 -5.41
N TYR A 540 8.24 15.03 -5.77
CA TYR A 540 8.96 13.90 -6.34
C TYR A 540 9.57 14.25 -7.70
N LEU A 541 8.77 14.76 -8.61
CA LEU A 541 9.21 15.13 -9.97
C LEU A 541 10.26 16.24 -9.94
N GLY A 542 10.09 17.25 -9.06
CA GLY A 542 11.02 18.36 -8.91
C GLY A 542 12.35 18.00 -8.26
N ASN A 543 12.45 16.83 -7.62
CA ASN A 543 13.65 16.35 -6.92
C ASN A 543 14.19 15.02 -7.49
N LEU A 544 13.69 14.52 -8.60
CA LEU A 544 13.97 13.17 -9.08
C LEU A 544 15.47 12.87 -9.21
N ASP A 545 16.25 13.78 -9.79
CA ASP A 545 17.70 13.63 -9.91
C ASP A 545 18.39 13.46 -8.54
N ARG A 546 17.97 14.23 -7.54
CA ARG A 546 18.45 14.12 -6.16
C ARG A 546 18.04 12.80 -5.53
N LEU A 547 16.81 12.36 -5.79
CA LEU A 547 16.24 11.13 -5.22
C LEU A 547 16.85 9.87 -5.85
N LEU A 548 17.39 9.98 -7.05
CA LEU A 548 18.12 8.91 -7.75
C LEU A 548 19.64 8.92 -7.43
N ALA A 549 20.19 10.03 -6.95
CA ALA A 549 21.62 10.16 -6.71
C ALA A 549 22.09 9.25 -5.57
N PRO A 550 23.25 8.56 -5.64
CA PRO A 550 23.77 7.71 -4.57
C PRO A 550 23.85 8.42 -3.22
N ILE A 551 23.53 7.70 -2.15
CA ILE A 551 23.65 8.23 -0.79
C ILE A 551 25.08 8.00 -0.32
N GLU A 552 25.79 9.10 -0.02
CA GLU A 552 27.05 9.03 0.69
C GLU A 552 26.79 8.88 2.19
N LEU A 553 27.05 7.71 2.74
CA LEU A 553 27.08 7.55 4.20
C LEU A 553 28.29 8.35 4.71
N ARG A 554 28.03 9.44 5.44
CA ARG A 554 29.09 10.09 6.24
C ARG A 554 29.53 9.08 7.30
N ARG A 555 30.72 8.50 7.08
CA ARG A 555 31.38 7.62 8.04
C ARG A 555 31.74 8.38 9.32
#